data_ac693b4a677a4a99caeeb37b9853cf95
#
_entry.id   ac693b4a677a4a99caeeb37b9853cf95
#
_cell.length_a   1.000
_cell.length_b   1.000
_cell.length_c   1.000
_cell.angle_alpha   90.00
_cell.angle_beta   90.00
_cell.angle_gamma   90.00
#
_symmetry.space_group_name_H-M   'P 1'
#
loop_
_entity.id
_entity.type
_entity.pdbx_description
1 polymer ?
#
loop_
_entity_poly.entity_id
_entity_poly.type
_entity_poly.pdbx_seq_one_letter_code
_entity_poly.pdbx_strand_id
1 'polypeptide(L)'
;MKKRISKKGKRILSALFIMTTTIVVGFVLAKHINPASASNSDQQPMNQTDYFISQIGEPARQLGQDNDLYASVMIAQAILESGSGQSGLSGEPHYNLFGIKGHHDGQSANMETWEDDGEGNAYTINDSFRSYSVDRKSVV
;
A
#
# COMPACT_ATOMS: atom_id res chain seq x y z
N MET A 1 15.87 29.95 22.73
CA MET A 1 16.58 28.64 22.56
C MET A 1 15.72 27.74 21.68
N LYS A 2 16.08 27.52 20.42
CA LYS A 2 15.38 26.59 19.51
C LYS A 2 15.86 25.15 19.79
N LYS A 3 14.97 24.31 20.30
CA LYS A 3 15.24 22.87 20.53
C LYS A 3 15.35 22.15 19.17
N ARG A 4 16.54 21.72 18.82
CA ARG A 4 16.81 20.96 17.58
C ARG A 4 16.27 19.54 17.74
N ILE A 5 15.21 19.18 17.00
CA ILE A 5 14.65 17.82 17.00
C ILE A 5 15.68 16.88 16.36
N SER A 6 15.95 15.75 17.03
CA SER A 6 16.95 14.78 16.57
C SER A 6 16.52 14.12 15.25
N LYS A 7 17.50 13.65 14.44
CA LYS A 7 17.25 12.95 13.17
C LYS A 7 16.32 11.72 13.32
N LYS A 8 16.34 11.04 14.49
CA LYS A 8 15.40 9.95 14.81
C LYS A 8 13.97 10.45 15.01
N GLY A 9 13.78 11.60 15.65
CA GLY A 9 12.46 12.20 15.85
C GLY A 9 11.81 12.65 14.54
N LYS A 10 12.59 13.12 13.57
CA LYS A 10 12.11 13.51 12.23
C LYS A 10 11.59 12.31 11.42
N ARG A 11 12.25 11.15 11.51
CA ARG A 11 11.82 9.92 10.81
C ARG A 11 10.52 9.34 11.38
N ILE A 12 10.33 9.41 12.68
CA ILE A 12 9.10 8.95 13.36
C ILE A 12 7.93 9.90 13.03
N LEU A 13 8.19 11.21 12.96
CA LEU A 13 7.17 12.21 12.62
C LEU A 13 6.72 12.07 11.15
N SER A 14 7.65 11.78 10.24
CA SER A 14 7.36 11.55 8.82
C SER A 14 6.51 10.28 8.62
N ALA A 15 6.84 9.18 9.30
CA ALA A 15 6.06 7.94 9.24
C ALA A 15 4.64 8.10 9.81
N LEU A 16 4.47 8.87 10.89
CA LEU A 16 3.17 9.21 11.46
C LEU A 16 2.34 10.11 10.54
N PHE A 17 2.98 11.03 9.81
CA PHE A 17 2.28 11.94 8.90
C PHE A 17 1.74 11.20 7.65
N ILE A 18 2.49 10.25 7.10
CA ILE A 18 2.03 9.39 5.99
C ILE A 18 0.84 8.55 6.45
N MET A 19 0.86 8.02 7.67
CA MET A 19 -0.25 7.23 8.22
C MET A 19 -1.53 8.05 8.44
N THR A 20 -1.41 9.32 8.85
CA THR A 20 -2.58 10.18 9.10
C THR A 20 -3.24 10.69 7.82
N THR A 21 -2.48 10.94 6.75
CA THR A 21 -3.04 11.36 5.46
C THR A 21 -3.82 10.24 4.77
N THR A 22 -3.36 8.99 4.88
CA THR A 22 -4.09 7.82 4.35
C THR A 22 -5.44 7.62 5.06
N ILE A 23 -5.51 7.84 6.36
CA ILE A 23 -6.76 7.71 7.16
C ILE A 23 -7.78 8.80 6.76
N VAL A 24 -7.34 10.04 6.53
CA VAL A 24 -8.24 11.15 6.16
C VAL A 24 -8.81 10.97 4.76
N VAL A 25 -8.01 10.51 3.80
CA VAL A 25 -8.48 10.23 2.42
C VAL A 25 -9.47 9.06 2.43
N GLY A 26 -9.21 8.01 3.21
CA GLY A 26 -10.13 6.87 3.37
C GLY A 26 -11.48 7.29 3.98
N PHE A 27 -11.49 8.22 4.93
CA PHE A 27 -12.72 8.69 5.58
C PHE A 27 -13.58 9.61 4.69
N VAL A 28 -12.97 10.37 3.81
CA VAL A 28 -13.68 11.23 2.83
C VAL A 28 -14.31 10.37 1.72
N LEU A 29 -13.65 9.32 1.26
CA LEU A 29 -14.20 8.38 0.27
C LEU A 29 -15.36 7.55 0.83
N ALA A 30 -15.32 7.14 2.10
CA ALA A 30 -16.39 6.38 2.74
C ALA A 30 -17.73 7.14 2.82
N LYS A 31 -17.75 8.46 2.76
CA LYS A 31 -18.98 9.27 2.76
C LYS A 31 -19.70 9.31 1.40
N HIS A 32 -19.07 8.84 0.33
CA HIS A 32 -19.66 8.84 -1.02
C HIS A 32 -20.13 7.46 -1.50
N ILE A 33 -20.00 6.42 -0.69
CA ILE A 33 -20.53 5.11 -1.05
C ILE A 33 -22.01 5.08 -0.68
N ASN A 34 -22.86 5.25 -1.66
CA ASN A 34 -24.31 5.12 -1.53
C ASN A 34 -24.65 3.60 -1.49
N PRO A 35 -25.25 3.05 -0.41
CA PRO A 35 -25.51 1.61 -0.31
C PRO A 35 -26.78 1.13 -1.01
N ALA A 36 -27.21 1.81 -2.07
CA ALA A 36 -28.44 1.47 -2.77
C ALA A 36 -28.16 1.13 -4.25
N SER A 37 -27.71 -0.07 -4.50
CA SER A 37 -27.96 -0.80 -5.76
C SER A 37 -27.53 -2.25 -5.64
N ALA A 38 -28.23 -3.00 -4.78
CA ALA A 38 -28.22 -4.45 -4.85
C ALA A 38 -29.39 -4.87 -5.72
N SER A 39 -29.18 -5.00 -7.02
CA SER A 39 -29.97 -5.90 -7.90
C SER A 39 -29.46 -5.80 -9.34
N ASN A 40 -28.86 -6.79 -9.81
CA ASN A 40 -29.01 -7.57 -11.04
C ASN A 40 -27.70 -8.26 -11.36
N SER A 41 -27.71 -9.57 -11.27
CA SER A 41 -26.66 -10.48 -11.73
C SER A 41 -26.61 -10.54 -13.26
N ASP A 42 -26.30 -9.42 -13.91
CA ASP A 42 -25.74 -9.43 -15.25
C ASP A 42 -24.23 -9.46 -15.09
N GLN A 43 -23.59 -10.47 -15.66
CA GLN A 43 -22.16 -10.68 -15.65
C GLN A 43 -21.46 -9.49 -16.34
N GLN A 44 -21.32 -8.39 -15.62
CA GLN A 44 -20.38 -7.35 -16.04
C GLN A 44 -18.97 -7.94 -15.98
N PRO A 45 -18.14 -7.68 -16.99
CA PRO A 45 -16.75 -8.10 -16.93
C PRO A 45 -16.13 -7.54 -15.64
N MET A 46 -15.47 -8.43 -14.89
CA MET A 46 -14.83 -8.10 -13.62
C MET A 46 -13.87 -6.94 -13.86
N ASN A 47 -14.06 -5.83 -13.12
CA ASN A 47 -13.14 -4.70 -13.23
C ASN A 47 -11.79 -5.05 -12.60
N GLN A 48 -10.76 -4.24 -12.88
CA GLN A 48 -9.38 -4.49 -12.41
C GLN A 48 -9.30 -4.63 -10.89
N THR A 49 -10.04 -3.81 -10.14
CA THR A 49 -10.02 -3.86 -8.68
C THR A 49 -10.68 -5.12 -8.15
N ASP A 50 -11.81 -5.56 -8.73
CA ASP A 50 -12.46 -6.81 -8.34
C ASP A 50 -11.58 -8.01 -8.63
N TYR A 51 -10.91 -8.01 -9.79
CA TYR A 51 -9.92 -9.03 -10.13
C TYR A 51 -8.78 -9.06 -9.11
N PHE A 52 -8.20 -7.91 -8.77
CA PHE A 52 -7.15 -7.80 -7.77
C PHE A 52 -7.60 -8.32 -6.41
N ILE A 53 -8.80 -7.91 -5.94
CA ILE A 53 -9.38 -8.41 -4.68
C ILE A 53 -9.52 -9.93 -4.71
N SER A 54 -9.92 -10.51 -5.84
CA SER A 54 -10.05 -11.96 -5.95
C SER A 54 -8.72 -12.70 -5.79
N GLN A 55 -7.60 -12.04 -6.11
CA GLN A 55 -6.26 -12.63 -5.96
C GLN A 55 -5.74 -12.53 -4.52
N ILE A 56 -5.95 -11.39 -3.86
CA ILE A 56 -5.35 -11.11 -2.55
C ILE A 56 -6.29 -11.37 -1.36
N GLY A 57 -7.59 -11.52 -1.62
CA GLY A 57 -8.61 -11.54 -0.56
C GLY A 57 -8.45 -12.69 0.43
N GLU A 58 -8.22 -13.91 -0.05
CA GLU A 58 -8.04 -15.06 0.84
C GLU A 58 -6.70 -15.04 1.59
N PRO A 59 -5.56 -14.77 0.95
CA PRO A 59 -4.32 -14.52 1.69
C PRO A 59 -4.43 -13.44 2.76
N ALA A 60 -5.06 -12.30 2.44
CA ALA A 60 -5.27 -11.22 3.41
C ALA A 60 -6.16 -11.67 4.59
N ARG A 61 -7.21 -12.47 4.32
CA ARG A 61 -8.08 -13.02 5.35
C ARG A 61 -7.32 -13.94 6.30
N GLN A 62 -6.51 -14.85 5.76
CA GLN A 62 -5.69 -15.76 6.56
C GLN A 62 -4.69 -14.99 7.43
N LEU A 63 -3.93 -14.08 6.82
CA LEU A 63 -2.96 -13.27 7.55
C LEU A 63 -3.60 -12.40 8.63
N GLY A 64 -4.79 -11.85 8.33
CA GLY A 64 -5.56 -11.07 9.29
C GLY A 64 -5.97 -11.89 10.51
N GLN A 65 -6.42 -13.13 10.31
CA GLN A 65 -6.76 -14.05 11.39
C GLN A 65 -5.55 -14.44 12.24
N ASP A 66 -4.40 -14.69 11.60
CA ASP A 66 -3.19 -15.14 12.27
C ASP A 66 -2.52 -14.03 13.11
N ASN A 67 -2.81 -12.77 12.82
CA ASN A 67 -2.15 -11.62 13.42
C ASN A 67 -3.10 -10.59 14.06
N ASP A 68 -4.37 -10.92 14.25
CA ASP A 68 -5.39 -10.01 14.78
C ASP A 68 -5.52 -8.70 13.98
N LEU A 69 -5.42 -8.79 12.65
CA LEU A 69 -5.53 -7.66 11.73
C LEU A 69 -6.83 -7.71 10.92
N TYR A 70 -7.32 -6.56 10.51
CA TYR A 70 -8.49 -6.49 9.63
C TYR A 70 -8.09 -6.69 8.16
N ALA A 71 -8.46 -7.83 7.58
CA ALA A 71 -8.21 -8.14 6.18
C ALA A 71 -8.74 -7.06 5.22
N SER A 72 -9.91 -6.48 5.51
CA SER A 72 -10.47 -5.40 4.70
C SER A 72 -9.61 -4.14 4.66
N VAL A 73 -8.94 -3.82 5.78
CA VAL A 73 -8.01 -2.67 5.84
C VAL A 73 -6.76 -2.96 5.01
N MET A 74 -6.20 -4.16 5.15
CA MET A 74 -5.03 -4.58 4.35
C MET A 74 -5.32 -4.57 2.85
N ILE A 75 -6.49 -5.10 2.45
CA ILE A 75 -6.93 -5.10 1.05
C ILE A 75 -7.09 -3.66 0.53
N ALA A 76 -7.75 -2.78 1.31
CA ALA A 76 -7.93 -1.39 0.91
C ALA A 76 -6.60 -0.65 0.75
N GLN A 77 -5.65 -0.87 1.65
CA GLN A 77 -4.30 -0.32 1.52
C GLN A 77 -3.58 -0.88 0.29
N ALA A 78 -3.63 -2.20 0.06
CA ALA A 78 -3.02 -2.80 -1.12
C ALA A 78 -3.58 -2.23 -2.43
N ILE A 79 -4.90 -1.98 -2.50
CA ILE A 79 -5.54 -1.34 -3.65
C ILE A 79 -4.94 0.05 -3.90
N LEU A 80 -4.84 0.87 -2.85
CA LEU A 80 -4.36 2.25 -2.95
C LEU A 80 -2.87 2.31 -3.29
N GLU A 81 -2.04 1.57 -2.57
CA GLU A 81 -0.58 1.61 -2.71
C GLU A 81 -0.08 1.00 -4.03
N SER A 82 -0.78 -0.02 -4.54
CA SER A 82 -0.39 -0.69 -5.78
C SER A 82 -1.18 -0.26 -7.03
N GLY A 83 -2.16 0.63 -6.88
CA GLY A 83 -3.10 0.94 -7.96
C GLY A 83 -3.85 -0.31 -8.43
N SER A 84 -4.40 -1.09 -7.50
CA SER A 84 -5.04 -2.39 -7.78
C SER A 84 -4.09 -3.38 -8.47
N GLY A 85 -2.86 -3.46 -8.02
CA GLY A 85 -1.85 -4.37 -8.53
C GLY A 85 -1.17 -3.93 -9.83
N GLN A 86 -1.35 -2.68 -10.26
CA GLN A 86 -0.81 -2.18 -11.54
C GLN A 86 0.52 -1.44 -11.42
N SER A 87 1.01 -1.18 -10.19
CA SER A 87 2.31 -0.54 -10.02
C SER A 87 3.45 -1.46 -10.49
N GLY A 88 4.55 -0.87 -10.95
CA GLY A 88 5.72 -1.63 -11.40
C GLY A 88 6.35 -2.52 -10.32
N LEU A 89 6.05 -2.27 -9.04
CA LEU A 89 6.51 -3.08 -7.91
C LEU A 89 5.55 -4.22 -7.54
N SER A 90 4.27 -4.13 -7.91
CA SER A 90 3.24 -5.04 -7.43
C SER A 90 3.20 -6.40 -8.15
N GLY A 91 3.70 -6.46 -9.38
CA GLY A 91 3.76 -7.69 -10.19
C GLY A 91 5.13 -8.34 -10.21
N GLU A 92 5.28 -9.33 -11.11
CA GLU A 92 6.58 -9.96 -11.36
C GLU A 92 7.65 -8.94 -11.76
N PRO A 93 8.88 -9.10 -11.28
CA PRO A 93 9.38 -10.13 -10.37
C PRO A 93 9.35 -9.71 -8.90
N HIS A 94 8.74 -8.59 -8.54
CA HIS A 94 8.95 -7.91 -7.27
C HIS A 94 7.88 -8.20 -6.20
N TYR A 95 6.61 -8.35 -6.59
CA TYR A 95 5.46 -8.64 -5.70
C TYR A 95 5.37 -7.76 -4.44
N ASN A 96 5.80 -6.50 -4.53
CA ASN A 96 5.80 -5.54 -3.44
C ASN A 96 4.59 -4.62 -3.53
N LEU A 97 3.47 -5.06 -3.00
CA LEU A 97 2.18 -4.33 -3.08
C LEU A 97 2.17 -3.01 -2.31
N PHE A 98 3.02 -2.87 -1.29
CA PHE A 98 3.01 -1.73 -0.36
C PHE A 98 4.18 -0.77 -0.55
N GLY A 99 4.97 -0.93 -1.61
CA GLY A 99 6.12 -0.07 -1.86
C GLY A 99 7.13 -0.07 -0.70
N ILE A 100 7.34 -1.22 -0.03
CA ILE A 100 8.22 -1.31 1.13
C ILE A 100 9.66 -1.13 0.66
N LYS A 101 10.34 -0.12 1.19
CA LYS A 101 11.74 0.19 0.89
C LYS A 101 12.71 -0.79 1.54
N GLY A 102 13.89 -0.91 0.92
CA GLY A 102 15.01 -1.72 1.39
C GLY A 102 15.18 -3.02 0.63
N HIS A 103 15.69 -4.06 1.32
CA HIS A 103 16.02 -5.36 0.75
C HIS A 103 15.23 -6.46 1.47
N HIS A 104 14.94 -7.53 0.75
CA HIS A 104 14.38 -8.76 1.29
C HIS A 104 15.21 -9.94 0.78
N ASP A 105 15.81 -10.69 1.70
CA ASP A 105 16.72 -11.81 1.37
C ASP A 105 17.83 -11.40 0.37
N GLY A 106 18.35 -10.16 0.50
CA GLY A 106 19.37 -9.60 -0.39
C GLY A 106 18.84 -9.10 -1.74
N GLN A 107 17.55 -9.21 -2.00
CA GLN A 107 16.93 -8.75 -3.26
C GLN A 107 16.23 -7.41 -3.09
N SER A 108 16.36 -6.57 -4.11
CA SER A 108 15.66 -5.29 -4.19
C SER A 108 15.45 -4.88 -5.65
N ALA A 109 14.48 -4.00 -5.86
CA ALA A 109 14.28 -3.27 -7.10
C ALA A 109 14.70 -1.82 -6.89
N ASN A 110 15.50 -1.25 -7.79
CA ASN A 110 15.79 0.17 -7.80
C ASN A 110 14.75 0.87 -8.66
N MET A 111 14.02 1.83 -8.06
CA MET A 111 13.00 2.59 -8.75
C MET A 111 13.06 4.07 -8.36
N GLU A 112 12.68 4.90 -9.29
CA GLU A 112 12.49 6.32 -9.04
C GLU A 112 11.27 6.52 -8.13
N THR A 113 11.41 7.36 -7.10
CA THR A 113 10.36 7.69 -6.15
C THR A 113 10.38 9.16 -5.79
N TRP A 114 9.23 9.69 -5.42
CA TRP A 114 9.07 11.04 -4.92
C TRP A 114 9.26 11.08 -3.42
N GLU A 115 10.04 12.04 -2.95
CA GLU A 115 10.26 12.31 -1.54
C GLU A 115 9.92 13.77 -1.23
N ASP A 116 9.60 14.05 0.01
CA ASP A 116 9.40 15.41 0.53
C ASP A 116 10.50 15.71 1.56
N ASP A 117 11.09 16.90 1.51
CA ASP A 117 12.14 17.33 2.45
C ASP A 117 11.60 17.68 3.85
N GLY A 118 10.29 17.61 4.04
CA GLY A 118 9.59 18.01 5.27
C GLY A 118 9.34 19.51 5.37
N GLU A 119 9.63 20.27 4.32
CA GLU A 119 9.36 21.70 4.16
C GLU A 119 8.37 21.97 3.02
N GLY A 120 7.87 20.90 2.40
CA GLY A 120 6.90 20.95 1.31
C GLY A 120 7.53 20.97 -0.09
N ASN A 121 8.85 20.72 -0.21
CA ASN A 121 9.50 20.62 -1.50
C ASN A 121 9.63 19.14 -1.89
N ALA A 122 8.93 18.75 -2.95
CA ALA A 122 9.03 17.40 -3.50
C ALA A 122 10.24 17.29 -4.43
N TYR A 123 10.96 16.18 -4.34
CA TYR A 123 12.08 15.85 -5.21
C TYR A 123 12.08 14.36 -5.55
N THR A 124 12.74 14.01 -6.64
CA THR A 124 12.80 12.64 -7.14
C THR A 124 14.16 12.02 -6.81
N ILE A 125 14.17 10.80 -6.31
CA ILE A 125 15.38 10.00 -6.08
C ILE A 125 15.19 8.58 -6.61
N ASN A 126 16.30 7.88 -6.86
CA ASN A 126 16.28 6.43 -7.00
C ASN A 126 16.47 5.80 -5.62
N ASP A 127 15.56 4.90 -5.24
CA ASP A 127 15.64 4.19 -3.98
C ASP A 127 15.43 2.68 -4.19
N SER A 128 15.89 1.89 -3.21
CA SER A 128 15.74 0.43 -3.23
C SER A 128 14.42 0.04 -2.57
N PHE A 129 13.66 -0.78 -3.25
CA PHE A 129 12.41 -1.37 -2.75
C PHE A 129 12.58 -2.88 -2.62
N ARG A 130 11.95 -3.49 -1.63
CA ARG A 130 12.00 -4.93 -1.43
C ARG A 130 11.46 -5.66 -2.65
N SER A 131 12.14 -6.75 -3.03
CA SER A 131 11.68 -7.66 -4.05
C SER A 131 11.46 -9.03 -3.40
N TYR A 132 10.25 -9.57 -3.56
CA TYR A 132 9.84 -10.84 -2.97
C TYR A 132 9.81 -11.92 -4.06
N SER A 133 10.22 -13.15 -3.73
CA SER A 133 10.15 -14.26 -4.68
C SER A 133 8.74 -14.87 -4.74
N VAL A 134 8.42 -15.50 -5.88
CA VAL A 134 7.10 -16.14 -6.15
C VAL A 134 6.73 -17.21 -5.11
N ASP A 135 7.73 -17.88 -4.51
CA ASP A 135 7.52 -18.96 -3.55
C ASP A 135 6.96 -18.50 -2.19
N ARG A 136 7.10 -17.24 -1.90
CA ARG A 136 6.38 -16.64 -0.78
C ARG A 136 5.17 -15.97 -1.37
N LYS A 137 4.00 -16.48 -1.11
CA LYS A 137 2.72 -15.78 -1.29
C LYS A 137 2.75 -14.54 -0.40
N SER A 138 3.64 -13.63 -0.72
CA SER A 138 3.83 -12.33 -0.07
C SER A 138 2.75 -11.40 -0.56
N VAL A 139 1.54 -11.83 -0.31
CA VAL A 139 0.41 -10.99 -0.41
C VAL A 139 0.18 -10.52 1.01
N VAL A 140 0.55 -9.29 1.27
CA VAL A 140 0.36 -8.55 2.54
C VAL A 140 1.51 -8.67 3.51
#